data_0105256145e72b8b0277620ccace7e16
#
_entry.id   0105256145e72b8b0277620ccace7e16
#
_cell.length_a   1.000
_cell.length_b   1.000
_cell.length_c   1.000
_cell.angle_alpha   90.00
_cell.angle_beta   90.00
_cell.angle_gamma   90.00
#
_symmetry.space_group_name_H-M   'P 1'
#
loop_
_entity.id
_entity.type
_entity.pdbx_description
1 polymer ?
#
loop_
_entity_poly.entity_id
_entity_poly.type
_entity_poly.pdbx_seq_one_letter_code
_entity_poly.pdbx_strand_id
1 'polypeptide(L)'
;KLGDFVHDTPGEVPLAEADVVLVEYPPFATSSVPKELLRHAALSIVIAPANRTWKDTDQLLFEKAEKLSGRTPVVLCLNCAGRDVVQTFTGLMPPYSRLRRLGYQISQFGFTAVK
;
A
#
# COMPACT_ATOMS: atom_id res chain seq x y z
N LYS A 1 17.86 0.71 17.71
CA LYS A 1 16.78 1.72 17.72
C LYS A 1 16.63 2.30 16.32
N LEU A 2 15.46 2.87 15.98
CA LEU A 2 15.22 3.43 14.64
C LEU A 2 16.27 4.50 14.28
N GLY A 3 16.69 5.33 15.22
CA GLY A 3 17.72 6.35 15.05
C GLY A 3 19.11 5.83 14.66
N ASP A 4 19.36 4.51 14.77
CA ASP A 4 20.63 3.93 14.34
C ASP A 4 20.70 3.75 12.80
N PHE A 5 19.56 3.90 12.11
CA PHE A 5 19.42 3.68 10.67
C PHE A 5 19.01 4.94 9.89
N VAL A 6 18.63 6.01 10.59
CA VAL A 6 18.16 7.24 9.99
C VAL A 6 19.04 8.39 10.47
N HIS A 7 19.59 9.13 9.51
CA HIS A 7 20.34 10.35 9.78
C HIS A 7 19.43 11.55 9.49
N ASP A 8 19.25 12.42 10.48
CA ASP A 8 18.54 13.68 10.28
C ASP A 8 19.32 14.57 9.31
N THR A 9 18.67 15.03 8.27
CA THR A 9 19.23 15.99 7.33
C THR A 9 18.98 17.40 7.88
N PRO A 10 19.95 18.33 7.83
CA PRO A 10 19.75 19.70 8.26
C PRO A 10 18.56 20.36 7.55
N GLY A 11 17.55 20.80 8.29
CA GLY A 11 16.35 21.43 7.77
C GLY A 11 15.10 20.53 7.69
N GLU A 12 15.21 19.24 8.04
CA GLU A 12 14.09 18.33 8.19
C GLU A 12 13.56 18.30 9.64
N VAL A 13 12.29 17.88 9.78
CA VAL A 13 11.68 17.72 11.10
C VAL A 13 12.41 16.61 11.85
N PRO A 14 12.85 16.84 13.09
CA PRO A 14 13.49 15.80 13.88
C PRO A 14 12.59 14.57 14.01
N LEU A 15 13.17 13.39 13.89
CA LEU A 15 12.44 12.10 13.95
C LEU A 15 11.62 11.96 15.25
N ALA A 16 12.10 12.58 16.34
CA ALA A 16 11.44 12.57 17.65
C ALA A 16 10.14 13.41 17.68
N GLU A 17 9.97 14.34 16.74
CA GLU A 17 8.81 15.23 16.65
C GLU A 17 7.80 14.75 15.58
N ALA A 18 8.11 13.69 14.85
CA ALA A 18 7.25 13.16 13.82
C ALA A 18 6.15 12.27 14.44
N ASP A 19 4.89 12.54 14.09
CA ASP A 19 3.74 11.68 14.46
C ASP A 19 3.78 10.34 13.74
N VAL A 20 4.29 10.31 12.51
CA VAL A 20 4.41 9.13 11.67
C VAL A 20 5.75 9.14 10.95
N VAL A 21 6.46 8.04 11.00
CA VAL A 21 7.70 7.83 10.26
C VAL A 21 7.47 6.76 9.21
N LEU A 22 7.68 7.12 7.94
CA LEU A 22 7.63 6.21 6.82
C LEU A 22 9.06 5.82 6.42
N VAL A 23 9.35 4.53 6.43
CA VAL A 23 10.66 4.01 6.02
C VAL A 23 10.50 3.21 4.74
N GLU A 24 11.10 3.68 3.65
CA GLU A 24 11.11 2.96 2.38
C GLU A 24 12.33 2.04 2.31
N TYR A 25 12.10 0.82 1.86
CA TYR A 25 13.14 -0.16 1.63
C TYR A 25 13.33 -0.43 0.14
N PRO A 26 14.57 -0.74 -0.28
CA PRO A 26 14.80 -1.21 -1.63
C PRO A 26 14.07 -2.54 -1.88
N PRO A 27 13.96 -2.98 -3.15
CA PRO A 27 13.21 -4.18 -3.50
C PRO A 27 13.62 -5.41 -2.69
N PHE A 28 12.66 -6.07 -2.07
CA PHE A 28 12.86 -7.19 -1.16
C PHE A 28 13.53 -8.42 -1.82
N ALA A 29 13.42 -8.51 -3.15
CA ALA A 29 14.06 -9.57 -3.94
C ALA A 29 15.58 -9.42 -4.06
N THR A 30 16.10 -8.18 -4.01
CA THR A 30 17.50 -7.88 -4.29
C THR A 30 18.28 -7.38 -3.08
N SER A 31 17.58 -7.05 -2.01
CA SER A 31 18.19 -6.44 -0.83
C SER A 31 17.80 -7.17 0.45
N SER A 32 18.69 -7.14 1.43
CA SER A 32 18.35 -7.59 2.78
C SER A 32 17.70 -6.47 3.55
N VAL A 33 16.48 -6.71 4.02
CA VAL A 33 15.77 -5.77 4.89
C VAL A 33 16.16 -6.03 6.35
N PRO A 34 16.52 -5.02 7.13
CA PRO A 34 16.85 -5.18 8.53
C PRO A 34 15.65 -5.71 9.32
N LYS A 35 15.78 -6.91 9.84
CA LYS A 35 14.73 -7.62 10.59
C LYS A 35 14.23 -6.80 11.79
N GLU A 36 15.13 -6.10 12.45
CA GLU A 36 14.81 -5.29 13.62
C GLU A 36 13.85 -4.15 13.28
N LEU A 37 14.02 -3.50 12.12
CA LEU A 37 13.12 -2.44 11.70
C LEU A 37 11.73 -2.97 11.38
N LEU A 38 11.64 -4.11 10.70
CA LEU A 38 10.34 -4.75 10.42
C LEU A 38 9.58 -5.11 11.70
N ARG A 39 10.29 -5.58 12.73
CA ARG A 39 9.69 -5.98 14.01
C ARG A 39 9.24 -4.83 14.88
N HIS A 40 9.83 -3.66 14.72
CA HIS A 40 9.50 -2.45 15.48
C HIS A 40 8.54 -1.52 14.73
N ALA A 41 8.22 -1.83 13.49
CA ALA A 41 7.21 -1.09 12.74
C ALA A 41 5.81 -1.32 13.33
N ALA A 42 4.95 -0.32 13.24
CA ALA A 42 3.54 -0.47 13.58
C ALA A 42 2.77 -1.23 12.46
N LEU A 43 3.23 -1.07 11.22
CA LEU A 43 2.67 -1.70 10.02
C LEU A 43 3.78 -1.86 8.98
N SER A 44 3.82 -3.01 8.32
CA SER A 44 4.66 -3.25 7.14
C SER A 44 3.79 -3.35 5.91
N ILE A 45 4.11 -2.57 4.87
CA ILE A 45 3.40 -2.58 3.60
C ILE A 45 4.32 -3.15 2.53
N VAL A 46 3.93 -4.28 1.96
CA VAL A 46 4.60 -4.89 0.80
C VAL A 46 3.91 -4.40 -0.45
N ILE A 47 4.66 -3.74 -1.34
CA ILE A 47 4.12 -3.20 -2.58
C ILE A 47 4.48 -4.15 -3.72
N ALA A 48 3.48 -4.62 -4.45
CA ALA A 48 3.65 -5.47 -5.62
C ALA A 48 2.93 -4.89 -6.84
N PRO A 49 3.50 -5.01 -8.05
CA PRO A 49 2.84 -4.56 -9.27
C PRO A 49 1.70 -5.50 -9.65
N ALA A 50 0.50 -4.95 -9.87
CA ALA A 50 -0.69 -5.71 -10.27
C ALA A 50 -0.77 -5.96 -11.78
N ASN A 51 0.12 -5.34 -12.56
CA ASN A 51 0.16 -5.47 -14.03
C ASN A 51 0.97 -6.68 -14.53
N ARG A 52 1.36 -7.57 -13.64
CA ARG A 52 2.05 -8.83 -13.96
C ARG A 52 1.43 -9.99 -13.20
N THR A 53 1.65 -11.19 -13.72
CA THR A 53 1.22 -12.42 -13.05
C THR A 53 1.99 -12.61 -11.73
N TRP A 54 1.28 -12.93 -10.66
CA TRP A 54 1.85 -13.35 -9.39
C TRP A 54 2.52 -14.71 -9.56
N LYS A 55 3.75 -14.83 -9.08
CA LYS A 55 4.58 -16.04 -9.20
C LYS A 55 4.84 -16.65 -7.83
N ASP A 56 5.23 -17.91 -7.82
CA ASP A 56 5.61 -18.61 -6.58
C ASP A 56 6.72 -17.89 -5.82
N THR A 57 7.65 -17.25 -6.55
CA THR A 57 8.70 -16.42 -5.95
C THR A 57 8.14 -15.21 -5.21
N ASP A 58 7.05 -14.61 -5.68
CA ASP A 58 6.40 -13.47 -5.02
C ASP A 58 5.72 -13.92 -3.74
N GLN A 59 5.07 -15.09 -3.79
CA GLN A 59 4.48 -15.73 -2.62
C GLN A 59 5.52 -16.01 -1.55
N LEU A 60 6.65 -16.61 -1.92
CA LEU A 60 7.74 -16.89 -0.98
C LEU A 60 8.34 -15.62 -0.37
N LEU A 61 8.46 -14.54 -1.16
CA LEU A 61 8.94 -13.26 -0.66
C LEU A 61 7.94 -12.62 0.32
N PHE A 62 6.65 -12.72 0.06
CA PHE A 62 5.62 -12.24 0.95
C PHE A 62 5.61 -13.00 2.28
N GLU A 63 5.62 -14.33 2.23
CA GLU A 63 5.72 -15.19 3.42
C GLU A 63 7.00 -14.91 4.23
N LYS A 64 8.11 -14.64 3.54
CA LYS A 64 9.35 -14.22 4.19
C LYS A 64 9.19 -12.88 4.91
N ALA A 65 8.49 -11.92 4.31
CA ALA A 65 8.20 -10.63 4.93
C ALA A 65 7.36 -10.81 6.20
N GLU A 66 6.29 -11.60 6.16
CA GLU A 66 5.46 -11.94 7.31
C GLU A 66 6.29 -12.60 8.43
N LYS A 67 7.10 -13.60 8.08
CA LYS A 67 7.95 -14.30 9.05
C LYS A 67 8.99 -13.41 9.71
N LEU A 68 9.57 -12.46 8.95
CA LEU A 68 10.55 -11.51 9.49
C LEU A 68 9.89 -10.44 10.37
N SER A 69 8.70 -10.00 10.02
CA SER A 69 7.93 -8.99 10.77
C SER A 69 7.43 -9.50 12.13
N GLY A 70 7.31 -10.81 12.28
CA GLY A 70 6.91 -11.43 13.56
C GLY A 70 5.48 -11.12 13.94
N ARG A 71 5.25 -10.18 14.88
CA ARG A 71 3.91 -9.75 15.32
C ARG A 71 3.39 -8.51 14.60
N THR A 72 4.26 -7.82 13.85
CA THR A 72 3.87 -6.63 13.09
C THR A 72 2.95 -7.03 11.95
N PRO A 73 1.79 -6.39 11.79
CA PRO A 73 0.90 -6.64 10.65
C PRO A 73 1.62 -6.38 9.33
N VAL A 74 1.42 -7.27 8.36
CA VAL A 74 1.92 -7.12 6.99
C VAL A 74 0.74 -7.02 6.04
N VAL A 75 0.71 -5.98 5.23
CA VAL A 75 -0.33 -5.74 4.24
C VAL A 75 0.28 -5.74 2.85
N LEU A 76 -0.36 -6.45 1.92
CA LEU A 76 0.00 -6.40 0.51
C LEU A 76 -0.75 -5.27 -0.17
N CYS A 77 -0.02 -4.35 -0.77
CA CYS A 77 -0.57 -3.29 -1.59
C CYS A 77 -0.26 -3.55 -3.08
N LEU A 78 -1.30 -3.62 -3.89
CA LEU A 78 -1.14 -3.79 -5.34
C LEU A 78 -1.05 -2.42 -6.02
N ASN A 79 0.11 -2.13 -6.59
CA ASN A 79 0.35 -0.92 -7.38
C ASN A 79 0.18 -1.21 -8.88
N CYS A 80 -0.02 -0.18 -9.69
CA CYS A 80 -0.22 -0.28 -11.13
C CYS A 80 -1.40 -1.18 -11.55
N ALA A 81 -2.41 -1.32 -10.68
CA ALA A 81 -3.63 -2.03 -11.04
C ALA A 81 -4.40 -1.27 -12.12
N GLY A 82 -4.80 -1.97 -13.17
CA GLY A 82 -5.68 -1.42 -14.20
C GLY A 82 -7.01 -1.00 -13.57
N ARG A 83 -7.55 0.13 -14.03
CA ARG A 83 -8.81 0.68 -13.51
C ARG A 83 -9.95 -0.33 -13.53
N ASP A 84 -10.04 -1.09 -14.61
CA ASP A 84 -11.11 -2.08 -14.80
C ASP A 84 -11.03 -3.21 -13.75
N VAL A 85 -9.80 -3.63 -13.39
CA VAL A 85 -9.57 -4.62 -12.34
C VAL A 85 -9.99 -4.06 -10.98
N VAL A 86 -9.58 -2.83 -10.66
CA VAL A 86 -9.94 -2.21 -9.38
C VAL A 86 -11.45 -2.01 -9.27
N GLN A 87 -12.12 -1.60 -10.34
CA GLN A 87 -13.58 -1.43 -10.36
C GLN A 87 -14.35 -2.73 -10.11
N THR A 88 -13.78 -3.88 -10.45
CA THR A 88 -14.40 -5.19 -10.18
C THR A 88 -14.49 -5.47 -8.67
N PHE A 89 -13.56 -4.99 -7.90
CA PHE A 89 -13.52 -5.22 -6.43
C PHE A 89 -14.12 -4.08 -5.62
N THR A 90 -13.95 -2.84 -6.07
CA THR A 90 -14.35 -1.65 -5.29
C THR A 90 -15.65 -1.01 -5.77
N GLY A 91 -16.23 -1.53 -6.86
CA GLY A 91 -17.35 -0.90 -7.54
C GLY A 91 -16.91 0.29 -8.41
N LEU A 92 -17.90 1.05 -8.89
CA LEU A 92 -17.65 2.17 -9.80
C LEU A 92 -16.78 3.25 -9.13
N MET A 93 -15.56 3.41 -9.64
CA MET A 93 -14.70 4.52 -9.23
C MET A 93 -15.23 5.86 -9.74
N PRO A 94 -14.97 6.97 -9.04
CA PRO A 94 -15.36 8.31 -9.48
C PRO A 94 -14.91 8.58 -10.92
N PRO A 95 -15.78 9.11 -11.77
CA PRO A 95 -15.49 9.31 -13.18
C PRO A 95 -14.52 10.46 -13.40
N TYR A 96 -13.54 10.27 -14.28
CA TYR A 96 -12.59 11.31 -14.67
C TYR A 96 -13.11 12.24 -15.78
N SER A 97 -14.17 11.86 -16.52
CA SER A 97 -14.79 12.70 -17.55
C SER A 97 -16.06 13.37 -17.04
N ARG A 98 -16.35 14.61 -17.52
CA ARG A 98 -17.53 15.37 -17.12
C ARG A 98 -18.84 14.62 -17.40
N LEU A 99 -18.94 13.94 -18.55
CA LEU A 99 -20.13 13.15 -18.93
C LEU A 99 -20.34 11.95 -18.00
N ARG A 100 -19.27 11.26 -17.64
CA ARG A 100 -19.32 10.12 -16.73
C ARG A 100 -19.65 10.54 -15.31
N ARG A 101 -19.18 11.75 -14.90
CA ARG A 101 -19.54 12.37 -13.62
C ARG A 101 -21.01 12.70 -13.55
N LEU A 102 -21.59 13.23 -14.63
CA LEU A 102 -23.01 13.49 -14.73
C LEU A 102 -23.84 12.19 -14.65
N GLY A 103 -23.44 11.17 -15.43
CA GLY A 103 -24.08 9.84 -15.37
C GLY A 103 -24.04 9.22 -13.99
N TYR A 104 -22.91 9.34 -13.27
CA TYR A 104 -22.77 8.85 -11.90
C TYR A 104 -23.66 9.63 -10.92
N GLN A 105 -23.72 10.95 -11.05
CA GLN A 105 -24.63 11.77 -10.24
C GLN A 105 -26.10 11.41 -10.48
N ILE A 106 -26.50 11.22 -11.73
CA ILE A 106 -27.86 10.79 -12.09
C ILE A 106 -28.16 9.41 -11.49
N SER A 107 -27.22 8.46 -11.55
CA SER A 107 -27.41 7.12 -10.98
C SER A 107 -27.51 7.12 -9.44
N GLN A 108 -26.87 8.06 -8.78
CA GLN A 108 -26.99 8.21 -7.31
C GLN A 108 -28.29 8.91 -6.88
N PHE A 109 -28.85 9.77 -7.73
CA PHE A 109 -30.12 10.46 -7.45
C PHE A 109 -31.37 9.67 -7.89
N GLY A 110 -31.20 8.59 -8.62
CA GLY A 110 -32.30 7.90 -9.23
C GLY A 110 -32.58 6.52 -8.66
N PHE A 111 -33.85 6.35 -8.34
CA PHE A 111 -34.58 5.08 -8.21
C PHE A 111 -34.25 4.18 -7.02
N THR A 112 -34.37 4.68 -5.83
CA THR A 112 -34.94 3.86 -4.78
C THR A 112 -36.44 3.65 -5.16
N ALA A 113 -36.71 2.57 -5.86
CA ALA A 113 -38.09 2.09 -5.96
C ALA A 113 -38.52 1.71 -4.54
N VAL A 114 -39.36 2.59 -3.98
CA VAL A 114 -40.10 2.28 -2.76
C VAL A 114 -40.99 1.10 -3.08
N LYS A 115 -40.74 -0.02 -2.42
CA LYS A 115 -41.68 -1.12 -2.30
C LYS A 115 -42.44 -0.96 -1.01
#